data_9b03875aa603032d08cc93186e2f6e72
#
_entry.id   9b03875aa603032d08cc93186e2f6e72
#
_cell.length_a   1.000
_cell.length_b   1.000
_cell.length_c   1.000
_cell.angle_alpha   90.00
_cell.angle_beta   90.00
_cell.angle_gamma   90.00
#
_symmetry.space_group_name_H-M   'P 1'
#
loop_
_entity.id
_entity.type
_entity.pdbx_description
1 polymer ?
#
loop_
_entity_poly.entity_id
_entity_poly.type
_entity_poly.pdbx_seq_one_letter_code
_entity_poly.pdbx_strand_id
1 'polypeptide(L)'
;KNWRLLRLYDASLHAERVLDVIRRDRLDFKVMLGAHLAAEMNNFGCPWGATFSEAQLEANVAQNDAEVERLIDLARLHDDIVFSVAVGNEATVDWTDHFVSVERMTELVRRAKRGVPQPVTFCENYVPWQDKLRPLVRELDFISLHTYPVWEYKHVHDALNYSRDNYHSVASLYPDKPVVISEAGWATNSNGRGISPDN
;
A
#
# COMPACT_ATOMS: atom_id res chain seq x y z
N LYS A 1 -1.53 7.58 -24.61
CA LYS A 1 -0.70 7.23 -23.42
C LYS A 1 -0.83 5.73 -23.20
N ASN A 2 0.29 5.06 -22.92
CA ASN A 2 0.34 3.59 -22.90
C ASN A 2 0.30 3.02 -21.46
N TRP A 3 -0.46 3.61 -20.57
CA TRP A 3 -0.71 3.05 -19.26
C TRP A 3 -1.60 1.82 -19.40
N ARG A 4 -1.19 0.71 -18.78
CA ARG A 4 -1.92 -0.56 -18.79
C ARG A 4 -2.12 -1.14 -17.40
N LEU A 5 -1.43 -0.58 -16.41
CA LEU A 5 -1.54 -0.97 -15.02
C LEU A 5 -2.14 0.19 -14.21
N LEU A 6 -3.12 -0.13 -13.41
CA LEU A 6 -3.73 0.79 -12.45
C LEU A 6 -3.52 0.23 -11.04
N ARG A 7 -3.35 1.12 -10.08
CA ARG A 7 -3.42 0.79 -8.67
C ARG A 7 -4.63 1.50 -8.06
N LEU A 8 -5.46 0.75 -7.35
CA LEU A 8 -6.58 1.24 -6.55
C LEU A 8 -6.24 1.00 -5.08
N TYR A 9 -6.55 1.97 -4.23
CA TYR A 9 -6.11 1.98 -2.83
C TYR A 9 -7.11 1.32 -1.88
N ASP A 10 -8.35 1.15 -2.32
CA ASP A 10 -9.43 0.61 -1.53
C ASP A 10 -10.34 -0.33 -2.35
N ALA A 11 -11.21 -1.07 -1.67
CA ALA A 11 -12.24 -1.91 -2.25
C ALA A 11 -13.63 -1.23 -2.21
N SER A 12 -13.66 0.08 -2.32
CA SER A 12 -14.88 0.90 -2.26
C SER A 12 -15.74 0.78 -3.52
N LEU A 13 -16.89 1.45 -3.48
CA LEU A 13 -17.76 1.60 -4.66
C LEU A 13 -17.01 2.23 -5.85
N HIS A 14 -16.01 3.09 -5.60
CA HIS A 14 -15.18 3.66 -6.67
C HIS A 14 -14.39 2.56 -7.38
N ALA A 15 -13.73 1.69 -6.63
CA ALA A 15 -12.98 0.57 -7.20
C ALA A 15 -13.88 -0.37 -8.01
N GLU A 16 -15.06 -0.72 -7.47
CA GLU A 16 -16.06 -1.52 -8.16
C GLU A 16 -16.43 -0.89 -9.51
N ARG A 17 -16.71 0.43 -9.53
CA ARG A 17 -17.07 1.15 -10.76
C ARG A 17 -15.92 1.20 -11.78
N VAL A 18 -14.67 1.33 -11.34
CA VAL A 18 -13.51 1.26 -12.23
C VAL A 18 -13.41 -0.13 -12.87
N LEU A 19 -13.53 -1.20 -12.09
CA LEU A 19 -13.50 -2.58 -12.60
C LEU A 19 -14.65 -2.87 -13.57
N ASP A 20 -15.88 -2.40 -13.26
CA ASP A 20 -17.05 -2.51 -14.13
C ASP A 20 -16.83 -1.81 -15.47
N VAL A 21 -16.25 -0.59 -15.47
CA VAL A 21 -15.97 0.17 -16.71
C VAL A 21 -14.90 -0.56 -17.53
N ILE A 22 -13.82 -1.04 -16.91
CA ILE A 22 -12.78 -1.82 -17.61
C ILE A 22 -13.40 -3.03 -18.31
N ARG A 23 -14.26 -3.77 -17.62
CA ARG A 23 -14.94 -4.97 -18.17
C ARG A 23 -15.94 -4.61 -19.25
N ARG A 24 -16.85 -3.65 -18.99
CA ARG A 24 -17.91 -3.23 -19.90
C ARG A 24 -17.34 -2.73 -21.24
N ASP A 25 -16.32 -1.90 -21.17
CA ASP A 25 -15.73 -1.22 -22.34
C ASP A 25 -14.55 -2.01 -22.92
N ARG A 26 -14.24 -3.18 -22.34
CA ARG A 26 -13.15 -4.07 -22.77
C ARG A 26 -11.79 -3.36 -22.85
N LEU A 27 -11.53 -2.52 -21.86
CA LEU A 27 -10.30 -1.75 -21.80
C LEU A 27 -9.12 -2.67 -21.43
N ASP A 28 -7.98 -2.48 -22.09
CA ASP A 28 -6.76 -3.25 -21.83
C ASP A 28 -6.02 -2.69 -20.60
N PHE A 29 -6.65 -2.84 -19.44
CA PHE A 29 -6.07 -2.52 -18.14
C PHE A 29 -6.02 -3.74 -17.23
N LYS A 30 -4.96 -3.80 -16.41
CA LYS A 30 -4.87 -4.67 -15.24
C LYS A 30 -4.80 -3.84 -13.98
N VAL A 31 -5.33 -4.36 -12.90
CA VAL A 31 -5.50 -3.61 -11.65
C VAL A 31 -4.80 -4.33 -10.50
N MET A 32 -3.96 -3.59 -9.76
CA MET A 32 -3.61 -3.92 -8.38
C MET A 32 -4.70 -3.33 -7.49
N LEU A 33 -5.53 -4.18 -6.89
CA LEU A 33 -6.64 -3.76 -6.05
C LEU A 33 -6.20 -3.69 -4.59
N GLY A 34 -6.46 -2.57 -3.93
CA GLY A 34 -6.12 -2.34 -2.52
C GLY A 34 -7.28 -2.55 -1.57
N ALA A 35 -6.96 -2.72 -0.28
CA ALA A 35 -7.85 -2.52 0.85
C ALA A 35 -7.29 -1.38 1.69
N HIS A 36 -8.06 -0.31 1.90
CA HIS A 36 -7.68 0.77 2.80
C HIS A 36 -8.08 0.39 4.23
N LEU A 37 -7.10 0.46 5.14
CA LEU A 37 -7.32 0.11 6.53
C LEU A 37 -7.43 1.38 7.39
N ALA A 38 -8.45 1.45 8.23
CA ALA A 38 -8.59 2.47 9.25
C ALA A 38 -7.70 2.15 10.47
N ALA A 39 -7.42 3.14 11.31
CA ALA A 39 -6.63 2.97 12.52
C ALA A 39 -7.28 1.95 13.48
N GLU A 40 -6.52 0.92 13.87
CA GLU A 40 -6.91 0.00 14.95
C GLU A 40 -6.18 0.33 16.27
N MET A 41 -5.24 1.27 16.22
CA MET A 41 -4.49 1.77 17.36
C MET A 41 -4.25 3.27 17.23
N ASN A 42 -4.19 3.98 18.35
CA ASN A 42 -3.75 5.37 18.38
C ASN A 42 -2.24 5.44 18.12
N ASN A 43 -1.84 6.28 17.18
CA ASN A 43 -0.44 6.58 16.90
C ASN A 43 -0.07 7.98 17.44
N PHE A 44 0.37 8.04 18.67
CA PHE A 44 0.78 9.29 19.31
C PHE A 44 2.06 9.90 18.74
N GLY A 45 2.80 9.14 17.92
CA GLY A 45 3.95 9.64 17.17
C GLY A 45 3.60 10.38 15.88
N CYS A 46 2.34 10.29 15.42
CA CYS A 46 1.89 10.95 14.21
C CYS A 46 1.53 12.43 14.50
N PRO A 47 2.26 13.41 13.90
CA PRO A 47 2.02 14.84 14.22
C PRO A 47 0.66 15.39 13.75
N TRP A 48 -0.01 14.69 12.84
CA TRP A 48 -1.32 15.06 12.29
C TRP A 48 -2.41 14.01 12.58
N GLY A 49 -2.08 12.99 13.38
CA GLY A 49 -2.99 11.91 13.71
C GLY A 49 -4.11 12.36 14.66
N ALA A 50 -5.29 11.81 14.48
CA ALA A 50 -6.38 11.94 15.43
C ALA A 50 -6.19 10.94 16.60
N THR A 51 -6.80 11.27 17.74
CA THR A 51 -6.95 10.32 18.84
C THR A 51 -8.35 9.73 18.78
N PHE A 52 -8.43 8.43 18.68
CA PHE A 52 -9.68 7.68 18.60
C PHE A 52 -10.05 7.12 19.97
N SER A 53 -11.34 7.07 20.29
CA SER A 53 -11.85 6.33 21.44
C SER A 53 -11.75 4.82 21.21
N GLU A 54 -11.79 4.03 22.30
CA GLU A 54 -11.80 2.56 22.21
C GLU A 54 -12.93 2.06 21.31
N ALA A 55 -14.14 2.59 21.47
CA ALA A 55 -15.29 2.22 20.63
C ALA A 55 -15.08 2.52 19.14
N GLN A 56 -14.35 3.60 18.80
CA GLN A 56 -14.00 3.89 17.40
C GLN A 56 -12.95 2.91 16.87
N LEU A 57 -11.95 2.57 17.68
CA LEU A 57 -10.93 1.58 17.29
C LEU A 57 -11.56 0.20 17.09
N GLU A 58 -12.48 -0.23 17.96
CA GLU A 58 -13.24 -1.47 17.79
C GLU A 58 -14.11 -1.45 16.52
N ALA A 59 -14.77 -0.33 16.23
CA ALA A 59 -15.53 -0.17 14.99
C ALA A 59 -14.64 -0.24 13.75
N ASN A 60 -13.44 0.34 13.82
CA ASN A 60 -12.45 0.28 12.74
C ASN A 60 -11.95 -1.15 12.48
N VAL A 61 -11.78 -1.98 13.52
CA VAL A 61 -11.44 -3.40 13.36
C VAL A 61 -12.50 -4.10 12.52
N ALA A 62 -13.78 -3.92 12.85
CA ALA A 62 -14.87 -4.52 12.09
C ALA A 62 -14.95 -3.97 10.64
N GLN A 63 -14.68 -2.67 10.47
CA GLN A 63 -14.61 -2.04 9.15
C GLN A 63 -13.47 -2.62 8.30
N ASN A 64 -12.29 -2.80 8.88
CA ASN A 64 -11.13 -3.37 8.20
C ASN A 64 -11.38 -4.82 7.79
N ASP A 65 -12.02 -5.60 8.65
CA ASP A 65 -12.44 -6.97 8.31
C ASP A 65 -13.38 -6.97 7.10
N ALA A 66 -14.38 -6.09 7.08
CA ALA A 66 -15.32 -5.95 5.97
C ALA A 66 -14.64 -5.45 4.69
N GLU A 67 -13.64 -4.57 4.81
CA GLU A 67 -12.87 -4.06 3.67
C GLU A 67 -12.05 -5.17 3.01
N VAL A 68 -11.40 -6.03 3.81
CA VAL A 68 -10.65 -7.18 3.28
C VAL A 68 -11.58 -8.22 2.64
N GLU A 69 -12.77 -8.46 3.19
CA GLU A 69 -13.75 -9.34 2.54
C GLU A 69 -14.23 -8.76 1.20
N ARG A 70 -14.50 -7.46 1.11
CA ARG A 70 -14.83 -6.81 -0.17
C ARG A 70 -13.69 -6.88 -1.19
N LEU A 71 -12.44 -6.70 -0.74
CA LEU A 71 -11.26 -6.90 -1.58
C LEU A 71 -11.26 -8.30 -2.20
N ILE A 72 -11.50 -9.32 -1.38
CA ILE A 72 -11.55 -10.73 -1.80
C ILE A 72 -12.67 -10.94 -2.82
N ASP A 73 -13.87 -10.44 -2.54
CA ASP A 73 -15.03 -10.60 -3.42
C ASP A 73 -14.82 -9.93 -4.78
N LEU A 74 -14.32 -8.68 -4.77
CA LEU A 74 -14.03 -7.95 -6.01
C LEU A 74 -12.90 -8.60 -6.81
N ALA A 75 -11.84 -9.07 -6.13
CA ALA A 75 -10.72 -9.72 -6.79
C ALA A 75 -11.13 -11.05 -7.45
N ARG A 76 -12.03 -11.80 -6.83
CA ARG A 76 -12.61 -13.03 -7.41
C ARG A 76 -13.56 -12.74 -8.56
N LEU A 77 -14.43 -11.73 -8.39
CA LEU A 77 -15.41 -11.36 -9.41
C LEU A 77 -14.72 -10.84 -10.69
N HIS A 78 -13.57 -10.19 -10.55
CA HIS A 78 -12.80 -9.57 -11.62
C HIS A 78 -11.40 -10.19 -11.77
N ASP A 79 -11.31 -11.53 -11.68
CA ASP A 79 -10.04 -12.28 -11.75
C ASP A 79 -9.29 -12.13 -13.08
N ASP A 80 -10.00 -11.79 -14.14
CA ASP A 80 -9.46 -11.45 -15.44
C ASP A 80 -8.82 -10.05 -15.52
N ILE A 81 -9.18 -9.15 -14.58
CA ILE A 81 -8.70 -7.75 -14.53
C ILE A 81 -7.73 -7.54 -13.37
N VAL A 82 -8.08 -8.04 -12.18
CA VAL A 82 -7.24 -7.89 -10.98
C VAL A 82 -6.07 -8.87 -11.04
N PHE A 83 -4.85 -8.36 -11.20
CA PHE A 83 -3.65 -9.18 -11.31
C PHE A 83 -2.93 -9.40 -9.96
N SER A 84 -3.19 -8.53 -8.98
CA SER A 84 -2.67 -8.65 -7.61
C SER A 84 -3.54 -7.87 -6.63
N VAL A 85 -3.44 -8.20 -5.35
CA VAL A 85 -4.12 -7.47 -4.28
C VAL A 85 -3.14 -6.94 -3.25
N ALA A 86 -3.43 -5.75 -2.70
CA ALA A 86 -2.64 -5.10 -1.66
C ALA A 86 -3.50 -4.90 -0.41
N VAL A 87 -3.09 -5.50 0.71
CA VAL A 87 -3.78 -5.36 1.99
C VAL A 87 -3.12 -4.23 2.77
N GLY A 88 -3.73 -3.05 2.78
CA GLY A 88 -3.22 -1.86 3.47
C GLY A 88 -2.24 -1.02 2.65
N ASN A 89 -2.06 0.21 3.10
CA ASN A 89 -1.15 1.20 2.53
C ASN A 89 -0.58 2.08 3.64
N GLU A 90 0.75 2.05 3.83
CA GLU A 90 1.47 2.83 4.85
C GLU A 90 0.83 2.79 6.25
N ALA A 91 0.31 1.63 6.63
CA ALA A 91 -0.43 1.44 7.86
C ALA A 91 0.46 1.11 9.07
N THR A 92 1.78 0.98 8.88
CA THR A 92 2.71 0.61 9.96
C THR A 92 3.82 1.61 10.21
N VAL A 93 3.95 2.67 9.41
CA VAL A 93 4.94 3.74 9.62
C VAL A 93 4.58 4.61 10.83
N ASP A 94 5.60 5.18 11.45
CA ASP A 94 5.42 5.97 12.69
C ASP A 94 4.66 7.28 12.48
N TRP A 95 4.56 7.76 11.24
CA TRP A 95 3.82 8.99 10.89
C TRP A 95 2.43 8.74 10.31
N THR A 96 1.94 7.50 10.31
CA THR A 96 0.58 7.21 9.79
C THR A 96 -0.50 7.58 10.80
N ASP A 97 -1.62 8.08 10.31
CA ASP A 97 -2.83 8.37 11.12
C ASP A 97 -3.82 7.19 11.16
N HIS A 98 -3.52 6.11 10.44
CA HIS A 98 -4.32 4.89 10.35
C HIS A 98 -3.50 3.64 10.73
N PHE A 99 -2.89 3.69 11.91
CA PHE A 99 -1.95 2.68 12.37
C PHE A 99 -2.62 1.33 12.66
N VAL A 100 -2.01 0.27 12.09
CA VAL A 100 -2.36 -1.14 12.33
C VAL A 100 -1.11 -1.89 12.75
N SER A 101 -1.21 -2.77 13.76
CA SER A 101 -0.05 -3.54 14.20
C SER A 101 0.43 -4.55 13.15
N VAL A 102 1.70 -4.93 13.21
CA VAL A 102 2.27 -5.92 12.26
C VAL A 102 1.60 -7.28 12.41
N GLU A 103 1.24 -7.66 13.64
CA GLU A 103 0.51 -8.89 13.94
C GLU A 103 -0.86 -8.90 13.28
N ARG A 104 -1.60 -7.80 13.44
CA ARG A 104 -2.92 -7.66 12.83
C ARG A 104 -2.83 -7.59 11.30
N MET A 105 -1.87 -6.86 10.76
CA MET A 105 -1.59 -6.84 9.32
C MET A 105 -1.32 -8.25 8.78
N THR A 106 -0.55 -9.05 9.53
CA THR A 106 -0.26 -10.45 9.18
C THR A 106 -1.52 -11.30 9.12
N GLU A 107 -2.46 -11.12 10.06
CA GLU A 107 -3.77 -11.80 10.04
C GLU A 107 -4.59 -11.44 8.81
N LEU A 108 -4.68 -10.14 8.47
CA LEU A 108 -5.43 -9.66 7.32
C LEU A 108 -4.83 -10.14 5.99
N VAL A 109 -3.50 -10.11 5.87
CA VAL A 109 -2.78 -10.67 4.70
C VAL A 109 -3.06 -12.17 4.55
N ARG A 110 -2.97 -12.95 5.63
CA ARG A 110 -3.30 -14.38 5.60
C ARG A 110 -4.75 -14.64 5.19
N ARG A 111 -5.69 -13.79 5.63
CA ARG A 111 -7.09 -13.87 5.23
C ARG A 111 -7.23 -13.65 3.73
N ALA A 112 -6.65 -12.59 3.19
CA ALA A 112 -6.65 -12.30 1.76
C ALA A 112 -6.04 -13.48 0.96
N LYS A 113 -4.87 -13.98 1.36
CA LYS A 113 -4.23 -15.12 0.68
C LYS A 113 -5.07 -16.39 0.63
N ARG A 114 -5.86 -16.67 1.66
CA ARG A 114 -6.82 -17.79 1.61
C ARG A 114 -8.03 -17.49 0.72
N GLY A 115 -8.30 -16.21 0.51
CA GLY A 115 -9.49 -15.75 -0.19
C GLY A 115 -9.32 -15.58 -1.69
N VAL A 116 -8.11 -15.32 -2.19
CA VAL A 116 -7.88 -14.97 -3.61
C VAL A 116 -6.81 -15.86 -4.25
N PRO A 117 -6.89 -16.12 -5.57
CA PRO A 117 -5.82 -16.77 -6.31
C PRO A 117 -4.69 -15.81 -6.71
N GLN A 118 -4.94 -14.50 -6.68
CA GLN A 118 -3.97 -13.48 -7.09
C GLN A 118 -2.83 -13.35 -6.06
N PRO A 119 -1.63 -12.92 -6.49
CA PRO A 119 -0.55 -12.57 -5.59
C PRO A 119 -0.95 -11.46 -4.61
N VAL A 120 -0.56 -11.62 -3.35
CA VAL A 120 -0.89 -10.71 -2.23
C VAL A 120 0.34 -9.97 -1.76
N THR A 121 0.20 -8.66 -1.57
CA THR A 121 1.22 -7.79 -0.99
C THR A 121 0.65 -6.87 0.10
N PHE A 122 1.52 -6.15 0.75
CA PHE A 122 1.27 -4.94 1.54
C PHE A 122 2.14 -3.82 0.99
N CYS A 123 1.61 -2.62 0.92
CA CYS A 123 2.31 -1.45 0.38
C CYS A 123 2.79 -0.56 1.52
N GLU A 124 4.11 -0.37 1.63
CA GLU A 124 4.69 0.35 2.74
C GLU A 124 5.96 1.11 2.34
N ASN A 125 6.30 2.14 3.11
CA ASN A 125 7.59 2.83 2.98
C ASN A 125 8.77 1.83 3.08
N TYR A 126 9.87 2.13 2.40
CA TYR A 126 11.04 1.24 2.34
C TYR A 126 11.70 0.96 3.71
N VAL A 127 11.56 1.86 4.70
CA VAL A 127 12.22 1.72 6.01
C VAL A 127 11.66 0.56 6.84
N PRO A 128 10.34 0.40 7.05
CA PRO A 128 9.81 -0.73 7.80
C PRO A 128 10.18 -2.11 7.23
N TRP A 129 10.41 -2.23 5.92
CA TRP A 129 10.82 -3.48 5.29
C TRP A 129 12.21 -3.96 5.74
N GLN A 130 13.06 -3.06 6.23
CA GLN A 130 14.42 -3.41 6.63
C GLN A 130 14.45 -4.17 7.97
N ASP A 131 13.46 -4.00 8.83
CA ASP A 131 13.40 -4.67 10.14
C ASP A 131 11.98 -5.00 10.59
N LYS A 132 11.15 -4.00 10.88
CA LYS A 132 9.82 -4.09 11.51
C LYS A 132 8.89 -5.11 10.82
N LEU A 133 8.93 -5.18 9.48
CA LEU A 133 8.04 -6.00 8.66
C LEU A 133 8.62 -7.38 8.30
N ARG A 134 9.79 -7.77 8.81
CA ARG A 134 10.37 -9.11 8.55
C ARG A 134 9.41 -10.27 8.81
N PRO A 135 8.59 -10.26 9.87
CA PRO A 135 7.62 -11.32 10.11
C PRO A 135 6.56 -11.39 9.00
N LEU A 136 6.11 -10.23 8.48
CA LEU A 136 5.10 -10.13 7.46
C LEU A 136 5.59 -10.61 6.08
N VAL A 137 6.87 -10.39 5.74
CA VAL A 137 7.44 -10.76 4.42
C VAL A 137 7.21 -12.24 4.08
N ARG A 138 7.19 -13.12 5.07
CA ARG A 138 6.98 -14.56 4.85
C ARG A 138 5.59 -14.88 4.32
N GLU A 139 4.62 -14.04 4.62
CA GLU A 139 3.22 -14.22 4.24
C GLU A 139 2.92 -13.60 2.86
N LEU A 140 3.77 -12.71 2.36
CA LEU A 140 3.56 -11.99 1.11
C LEU A 140 4.10 -12.80 -0.09
N ASP A 141 3.52 -12.57 -1.25
CA ASP A 141 4.03 -13.11 -2.52
C ASP A 141 5.10 -12.21 -3.12
N PHE A 142 5.02 -10.91 -2.87
CA PHE A 142 6.02 -9.92 -3.25
C PHE A 142 5.97 -8.73 -2.28
N ILE A 143 7.03 -7.93 -2.26
CA ILE A 143 7.14 -6.70 -1.45
C ILE A 143 6.81 -5.50 -2.32
N SER A 144 5.91 -4.64 -1.85
CA SER A 144 5.62 -3.34 -2.46
C SER A 144 6.19 -2.22 -1.60
N LEU A 145 7.18 -1.50 -2.11
CA LEU A 145 7.80 -0.39 -1.39
C LEU A 145 7.45 0.97 -1.98
N HIS A 146 7.43 1.96 -1.10
CA HIS A 146 7.31 3.36 -1.43
C HIS A 146 8.63 4.09 -1.20
N THR A 147 8.96 5.04 -2.07
CA THR A 147 10.15 5.89 -1.95
C THR A 147 9.86 7.27 -2.53
N TYR A 148 9.99 8.30 -1.67
CA TYR A 148 9.74 9.69 -2.03
C TYR A 148 10.93 10.56 -1.60
N PRO A 149 11.97 10.67 -2.45
CA PRO A 149 13.15 11.45 -2.12
C PRO A 149 12.86 12.91 -1.71
N VAL A 150 11.78 13.48 -2.26
CA VAL A 150 11.35 14.85 -1.95
C VAL A 150 11.00 15.04 -0.47
N TRP A 151 10.38 14.06 0.17
CA TRP A 151 10.03 14.11 1.59
C TRP A 151 11.22 13.88 2.52
N GLU A 152 12.32 13.35 1.95
CA GLU A 152 13.58 13.11 2.65
C GLU A 152 14.64 14.17 2.32
N TYR A 153 14.19 15.31 1.81
CA TYR A 153 15.01 16.48 1.52
C TYR A 153 16.19 16.19 0.59
N LYS A 154 15.99 15.27 -0.37
CA LYS A 154 17.00 15.01 -1.42
C LYS A 154 16.82 15.98 -2.56
N HIS A 155 17.95 16.35 -3.18
CA HIS A 155 17.93 17.16 -4.39
C HIS A 155 17.39 16.35 -5.58
N VAL A 156 16.71 17.01 -6.52
CA VAL A 156 16.11 16.33 -7.69
C VAL A 156 17.14 15.53 -8.50
N HIS A 157 18.38 16.01 -8.60
CA HIS A 157 19.46 15.31 -9.29
C HIS A 157 19.87 13.99 -8.61
N ASP A 158 19.63 13.85 -7.31
CA ASP A 158 19.95 12.67 -6.52
C ASP A 158 18.75 11.69 -6.44
N ALA A 159 17.56 12.14 -6.82
CA ALA A 159 16.29 11.43 -6.57
C ALA A 159 16.29 10.01 -7.14
N LEU A 160 16.79 9.83 -8.37
CA LEU A 160 16.84 8.52 -9.00
C LEU A 160 17.80 7.56 -8.27
N ASN A 161 18.99 8.03 -7.93
CA ASN A 161 19.98 7.23 -7.21
C ASN A 161 19.45 6.86 -5.82
N TYR A 162 18.87 7.83 -5.12
CA TYR A 162 18.28 7.62 -3.80
C TYR A 162 17.16 6.58 -3.83
N SER A 163 16.23 6.68 -4.78
CA SER A 163 15.15 5.68 -4.93
C SER A 163 15.69 4.29 -5.26
N ARG A 164 16.74 4.21 -6.09
CA ARG A 164 17.42 2.95 -6.41
C ARG A 164 18.10 2.34 -5.18
N ASP A 165 18.75 3.16 -4.37
CA ASP A 165 19.42 2.72 -3.16
C ASP A 165 18.42 2.22 -2.11
N ASN A 166 17.27 2.91 -1.95
CA ASN A 166 16.16 2.45 -1.12
C ASN A 166 15.60 1.11 -1.62
N TYR A 167 15.43 0.94 -2.93
CA TYR A 167 15.04 -0.35 -3.51
C TYR A 167 16.05 -1.46 -3.17
N HIS A 168 17.33 -1.21 -3.38
CA HIS A 168 18.38 -2.20 -3.11
C HIS A 168 18.54 -2.51 -1.62
N SER A 169 18.31 -1.54 -0.73
CA SER A 169 18.34 -1.76 0.72
C SER A 169 17.32 -2.81 1.17
N VAL A 170 16.18 -2.90 0.48
CA VAL A 170 15.14 -3.91 0.75
C VAL A 170 15.42 -5.20 -0.05
N ALA A 171 15.63 -5.09 -1.37
CA ALA A 171 15.80 -6.25 -2.23
C ALA A 171 16.99 -7.15 -1.82
N SER A 172 18.08 -6.55 -1.31
CA SER A 172 19.23 -7.30 -0.83
C SER A 172 18.96 -8.13 0.44
N LEU A 173 17.97 -7.74 1.24
CA LEU A 173 17.57 -8.49 2.45
C LEU A 173 16.68 -9.70 2.11
N TYR A 174 16.03 -9.67 0.96
CA TYR A 174 15.03 -10.66 0.56
C TYR A 174 15.27 -11.16 -0.88
N PRO A 175 16.40 -11.83 -1.16
CA PRO A 175 16.80 -12.19 -2.51
C PRO A 175 15.82 -13.14 -3.22
N ASP A 176 15.05 -13.92 -2.45
CA ASP A 176 14.06 -14.87 -2.98
C ASP A 176 12.65 -14.26 -3.09
N LYS A 177 12.47 -12.96 -2.81
CA LYS A 177 11.18 -12.29 -2.85
C LYS A 177 11.19 -11.18 -3.91
N PRO A 178 10.28 -11.19 -4.89
CA PRO A 178 10.14 -10.05 -5.79
C PRO A 178 9.87 -8.76 -5.01
N VAL A 179 10.53 -7.69 -5.43
CA VAL A 179 10.33 -6.34 -4.86
C VAL A 179 9.92 -5.40 -5.98
N VAL A 180 8.89 -4.61 -5.74
CA VAL A 180 8.41 -3.59 -6.68
C VAL A 180 8.30 -2.23 -5.99
N ILE A 181 8.55 -1.16 -6.71
CA ILE A 181 8.23 0.19 -6.26
C ILE A 181 6.78 0.44 -6.65
N SER A 182 5.88 0.49 -5.68
CA SER A 182 4.45 0.74 -5.89
C SER A 182 4.08 2.22 -5.77
N GLU A 183 4.94 3.01 -5.15
CA GLU A 183 4.85 4.47 -5.15
C GLU A 183 6.24 5.10 -5.21
N ALA A 184 6.36 6.07 -6.12
CA ALA A 184 7.48 6.99 -6.20
C ALA A 184 7.01 8.28 -6.86
N GLY A 185 7.59 9.40 -6.50
CA GLY A 185 7.17 10.64 -7.11
C GLY A 185 7.99 11.85 -6.69
N TRP A 186 7.73 12.92 -7.42
CA TRP A 186 8.26 14.24 -7.16
C TRP A 186 7.15 15.28 -7.32
N ALA A 187 7.08 16.24 -6.40
CA ALA A 187 6.09 17.31 -6.47
C ALA A 187 6.35 18.23 -7.66
N THR A 188 5.31 18.59 -8.39
CA THR A 188 5.37 19.56 -9.50
C THR A 188 5.14 21.00 -9.02
N ASN A 189 4.75 21.17 -7.75
CA ASN A 189 4.57 22.47 -7.10
C ASN A 189 4.86 22.33 -5.61
N SER A 190 5.50 23.33 -5.02
CA SER A 190 5.76 23.38 -3.59
C SER A 190 4.48 23.68 -2.80
N ASN A 191 4.21 22.88 -1.76
CA ASN A 191 3.14 23.13 -0.80
C ASN A 191 3.69 23.56 0.58
N GLY A 192 4.95 23.96 0.64
CA GLY A 192 5.65 24.32 1.88
C GLY A 192 6.19 23.14 2.68
N ARG A 193 6.10 21.92 2.13
CA ARG A 193 6.63 20.69 2.72
C ARG A 193 7.64 20.06 1.77
N GLY A 194 8.65 19.41 2.34
CA GLY A 194 9.73 18.82 1.56
C GLY A 194 10.60 19.84 0.84
N ILE A 195 11.33 19.40 -0.17
CA ILE A 195 12.16 20.25 -1.03
C ILE A 195 11.30 20.79 -2.17
N SER A 196 11.52 22.07 -2.52
CA SER A 196 10.87 22.70 -3.68
C SER A 196 11.21 21.96 -4.98
N PRO A 197 10.28 21.88 -5.95
CA PRO A 197 10.57 21.34 -7.29
C PRO A 197 11.76 21.94 -8.01
N ASP A 198 12.14 23.15 -7.63
CA ASP A 198 13.27 23.90 -8.21
C ASP A 198 14.63 23.51 -7.60
N ASN A 199 14.66 22.63 -6.63
CA ASN A 199 15.88 22.17 -5.97
C ASN A 199 16.49 20.95 -6.65
#